data_dd73620d26ee56c53bee71c3836687b5
#
_entry.id   dd73620d26ee56c53bee71c3836687b5
#
_cell.length_a   1.000
_cell.length_b   1.000
_cell.length_c   1.000
_cell.angle_alpha   90.00
_cell.angle_beta   90.00
_cell.angle_gamma   90.00
#
_symmetry.space_group_name_H-M   'P 1'
#
loop_
_entity.id
_entity.type
_entity.pdbx_description
1 polymer ?
#
loop_
_entity_poly.entity_id
_entity_poly.type
_entity_poly.pdbx_seq_one_letter_code
_entity_poly.pdbx_strand_id
1 'polypeptide(L)'
;ETLEQLEMAAHDGRLADIEGVGPKKLQGIVDSLTARLGRVRKPPQVAERHTTSEPSIDELLEVDREYREAAQAGRLQRIAPHRFNPKKEAWLPVLHTQRGSRHYTALFSNSALAHQLKKTRDWVILYYDDGHGERQCTVITSHQAPFSGKRIVRGREEDCASYYRSHEAMAAEAT
;
A
#
# COMPACT_ATOMS: atom_id res chain seq x y z
N GLU A 1 -1.45 1.05 -20.30
CA GLU A 1 -1.44 0.00 -19.24
C GLU A 1 -0.02 -0.11 -18.71
N THR A 2 0.16 0.00 -17.40
CA THR A 2 1.47 -0.05 -16.74
C THR A 2 1.77 -1.45 -16.20
N LEU A 3 3.06 -1.73 -15.92
CA LEU A 3 3.46 -3.01 -15.30
C LEU A 3 2.83 -3.18 -13.92
N GLU A 4 2.58 -2.09 -13.21
CA GLU A 4 1.91 -2.08 -11.91
C GLU A 4 0.43 -2.47 -12.03
N GLN A 5 -0.25 -1.99 -13.07
CA GLN A 5 -1.63 -2.41 -13.36
C GLN A 5 -1.70 -3.89 -13.70
N LEU A 6 -0.70 -4.41 -14.40
CA LEU A 6 -0.59 -5.83 -14.72
C LEU A 6 -0.29 -6.66 -13.46
N GLU A 7 0.59 -6.17 -12.58
CA GLU A 7 0.86 -6.80 -11.28
C GLU A 7 -0.42 -6.85 -10.43
N MET A 8 -1.17 -5.74 -10.36
CA MET A 8 -2.47 -5.72 -9.69
C MET A 8 -3.44 -6.76 -10.28
N ALA A 9 -3.56 -6.80 -11.60
CA ALA A 9 -4.41 -7.75 -12.29
C ALA A 9 -4.01 -9.21 -12.05
N ALA A 10 -2.70 -9.47 -11.86
CA ALA A 10 -2.19 -10.78 -11.50
C ALA A 10 -2.53 -11.16 -10.05
N HIS A 11 -2.47 -10.19 -9.12
CA HIS A 11 -2.77 -10.43 -7.72
C HIS A 11 -4.27 -10.48 -7.41
N ASP A 12 -5.10 -9.72 -8.12
CA ASP A 12 -6.56 -9.74 -7.94
C ASP A 12 -7.28 -10.87 -8.72
N GLY A 13 -6.51 -11.65 -9.50
CA GLY A 13 -6.98 -12.85 -10.19
C GLY A 13 -7.56 -12.59 -11.57
N ARG A 14 -7.64 -11.36 -12.05
CA ARG A 14 -8.17 -11.04 -13.40
C ARG A 14 -7.42 -11.74 -14.51
N LEU A 15 -6.12 -12.01 -14.32
CA LEU A 15 -5.32 -12.77 -15.30
C LEU A 15 -5.63 -14.27 -15.27
N ALA A 16 -6.24 -14.80 -14.24
CA ALA A 16 -6.63 -16.21 -14.16
C ALA A 16 -7.81 -16.54 -15.07
N ASP A 17 -8.62 -15.54 -15.42
CA ASP A 17 -9.77 -15.68 -16.32
C ASP A 17 -9.38 -15.67 -17.80
N ILE A 18 -8.10 -15.43 -18.11
CA ILE A 18 -7.59 -15.44 -19.48
C ILE A 18 -7.34 -16.89 -19.92
N GLU A 19 -7.96 -17.29 -21.01
CA GLU A 19 -7.78 -18.62 -21.60
C GLU A 19 -6.30 -18.90 -21.88
N GLY A 20 -5.79 -20.01 -21.34
CA GLY A 20 -4.37 -20.40 -21.47
C GLY A 20 -3.44 -19.92 -20.34
N VAL A 21 -3.95 -19.18 -19.36
CA VAL A 21 -3.19 -18.79 -18.16
C VAL A 21 -3.57 -19.69 -16.98
N GLY A 22 -2.89 -20.83 -16.84
CA GLY A 22 -3.08 -21.70 -15.69
C GLY A 22 -2.35 -21.21 -14.43
N PRO A 23 -2.63 -21.81 -13.25
CA PRO A 23 -2.09 -21.37 -11.95
C PRO A 23 -0.56 -21.24 -11.91
N LYS A 24 0.16 -22.17 -12.54
CA LYS A 24 1.63 -22.14 -12.62
C LYS A 24 2.16 -20.96 -13.46
N LYS A 25 1.48 -20.65 -14.58
CA LYS A 25 1.84 -19.51 -15.43
C LYS A 25 1.54 -18.20 -14.70
N LEU A 26 0.40 -18.12 -14.03
CA LEU A 26 0.02 -16.95 -13.22
C LEU A 26 1.06 -16.69 -12.13
N GLN A 27 1.49 -17.72 -11.40
CA GLN A 27 2.53 -17.59 -10.40
C GLN A 27 3.85 -17.09 -11.00
N GLY A 28 4.27 -17.62 -12.14
CA GLY A 28 5.47 -17.18 -12.84
C GLY A 28 5.39 -15.72 -13.30
N ILE A 29 4.21 -15.26 -13.71
CA ILE A 29 3.96 -13.85 -14.07
C ILE A 29 4.08 -12.96 -12.82
N VAL A 30 3.45 -13.35 -11.72
CA VAL A 30 3.52 -12.63 -10.43
C VAL A 30 4.97 -12.51 -9.97
N ASP A 31 5.72 -13.62 -9.95
CA ASP A 31 7.12 -13.64 -9.52
C ASP A 31 8.01 -12.77 -10.43
N SER A 32 7.79 -12.83 -11.75
CA SER A 32 8.52 -12.03 -12.72
C SER A 32 8.22 -10.53 -12.58
N LEU A 33 6.96 -10.16 -12.39
CA LEU A 33 6.54 -8.78 -12.19
C LEU A 33 7.07 -8.24 -10.87
N THR A 34 6.94 -8.99 -9.79
CA THR A 34 7.49 -8.63 -8.48
C THR A 34 9.00 -8.43 -8.52
N ALA A 35 9.72 -9.33 -9.22
CA ALA A 35 11.18 -9.21 -9.37
C ALA A 35 11.59 -8.00 -10.23
N ARG A 36 10.81 -7.66 -11.28
CA ARG A 36 11.09 -6.50 -12.14
C ARG A 36 10.75 -5.19 -11.44
N LEU A 37 9.58 -5.09 -10.84
CA LEU A 37 9.14 -3.91 -10.12
C LEU A 37 9.96 -3.72 -8.84
N GLY A 38 10.35 -4.80 -8.17
CA GLY A 38 11.28 -4.74 -7.04
C GLY A 38 12.68 -4.22 -7.40
N ARG A 39 13.15 -4.44 -8.63
CA ARG A 39 14.40 -3.84 -9.14
C ARG A 39 14.25 -2.38 -9.51
N VAL A 40 13.11 -2.00 -10.06
CA VAL A 40 12.78 -0.59 -10.36
C VAL A 40 12.53 0.19 -9.06
N ARG A 41 11.98 -0.47 -8.05
CA ARG A 41 11.71 0.09 -6.71
C ARG A 41 12.94 0.16 -5.80
N LYS A 42 14.04 -0.55 -6.11
CA LYS A 42 15.34 -0.36 -5.45
C LYS A 42 16.15 0.66 -6.24
N PRO A 43 16.34 1.88 -5.72
CA PRO A 43 17.28 2.79 -6.34
C PRO A 43 18.69 2.16 -6.28
N PRO A 44 19.51 2.31 -7.34
CA PRO A 44 20.93 2.01 -7.22
C PRO A 44 21.49 2.86 -6.07
N GLN A 45 22.24 2.23 -5.18
CA GLN A 45 22.96 2.95 -4.13
C GLN A 45 23.99 3.87 -4.78
N VAL A 46 23.61 5.07 -5.08
CA VAL A 46 24.49 6.21 -5.26
C VAL A 46 23.83 7.37 -4.53
N ALA A 47 24.52 7.81 -3.50
CA ALA A 47 24.15 8.99 -2.76
C ALA A 47 24.08 10.20 -3.71
N GLU A 48 22.88 10.60 -4.09
CA GLU A 48 22.61 11.98 -4.46
C GLU A 48 21.20 12.35 -4.01
N ARG A 49 21.21 13.37 -3.16
CA ARG A 49 20.03 14.07 -2.68
C ARG A 49 19.27 14.63 -3.89
N HIS A 50 18.30 13.91 -4.38
CA HIS A 50 17.23 14.50 -5.17
C HIS A 50 15.97 14.53 -4.30
N THR A 51 15.85 15.66 -3.63
CA THR A 51 14.57 16.23 -3.21
C THR A 51 13.61 16.15 -4.37
N THR A 52 12.53 15.47 -4.14
CA THR A 52 11.29 15.40 -4.86
C THR A 52 11.00 14.01 -5.39
N SER A 53 10.12 13.35 -4.69
CA SER A 53 9.06 12.55 -5.24
C SER A 53 8.52 11.50 -4.26
N GLU A 54 9.20 11.17 -3.18
CA GLU A 54 8.58 10.29 -2.20
C GLU A 54 7.71 11.11 -1.24
N PRO A 55 6.46 10.67 -0.99
CA PRO A 55 5.60 11.30 0.01
C PRO A 55 6.25 11.25 1.38
N SER A 56 6.03 12.29 2.19
CA SER A 56 6.45 12.28 3.58
C SER A 56 5.71 11.20 4.38
N ILE A 57 6.28 10.77 5.49
CA ILE A 57 5.60 9.82 6.40
C ILE A 57 4.30 10.41 6.92
N ASP A 58 4.28 11.69 7.24
CA ASP A 58 3.10 12.41 7.66
C ASP A 58 1.96 12.31 6.64
N GLU A 59 2.26 12.62 5.37
CA GLU A 59 1.29 12.55 4.27
C GLU A 59 0.74 11.11 4.08
N LEU A 60 1.61 10.10 4.13
CA LEU A 60 1.20 8.70 3.99
C LEU A 60 0.34 8.22 5.16
N LEU A 61 0.69 8.59 6.38
CA LEU A 61 -0.08 8.24 7.58
C LEU A 61 -1.41 9.00 7.64
N GLU A 62 -1.47 10.22 7.11
CA GLU A 62 -2.71 10.97 6.98
C GLU A 62 -3.68 10.29 6.00
N VAL A 63 -3.20 9.87 4.83
CA VAL A 63 -4.02 9.13 3.84
C VAL A 63 -4.48 7.79 4.42
N ASP A 64 -3.61 7.05 5.12
CA ASP A 64 -3.97 5.82 5.82
C ASP A 64 -5.08 6.04 6.85
N ARG A 65 -4.96 7.10 7.64
CA ARG A 65 -5.98 7.46 8.65
C ARG A 65 -7.31 7.80 7.98
N GLU A 66 -7.31 8.68 6.99
CA GLU A 66 -8.51 9.05 6.23
C GLU A 66 -9.21 7.82 5.66
N TYR A 67 -8.44 6.92 5.04
CA TYR A 67 -8.95 5.68 4.50
C TYR A 67 -9.62 4.81 5.56
N ARG A 68 -8.95 4.55 6.67
CA ARG A 68 -9.47 3.67 7.73
C ARG A 68 -10.72 4.25 8.39
N GLU A 69 -10.75 5.56 8.66
CA GLU A 69 -11.91 6.25 9.21
C GLU A 69 -13.10 6.22 8.25
N ALA A 70 -12.88 6.50 6.97
CA ALA A 70 -13.94 6.47 5.96
C ALA A 70 -14.45 5.03 5.70
N ALA A 71 -13.57 4.04 5.71
CA ALA A 71 -13.92 2.62 5.58
C ALA A 71 -14.75 2.13 6.76
N GLN A 72 -14.35 2.50 7.99
CA GLN A 72 -15.08 2.15 9.22
C GLN A 72 -16.46 2.83 9.26
N ALA A 73 -16.54 4.07 8.81
CA ALA A 73 -17.81 4.80 8.73
C ALA A 73 -18.72 4.34 7.57
N GLY A 74 -18.26 3.42 6.72
CA GLY A 74 -19.01 2.92 5.57
C GLY A 74 -19.23 3.95 4.46
N ARG A 75 -18.42 4.99 4.39
CA ARG A 75 -18.55 6.10 3.43
C ARG A 75 -17.89 5.83 2.08
N LEU A 76 -17.12 4.75 1.97
CA LEU A 76 -16.37 4.43 0.76
C LEU A 76 -17.14 3.49 -0.16
N GLN A 77 -16.94 3.67 -1.45
CA GLN A 77 -17.38 2.70 -2.45
C GLN A 77 -16.63 1.39 -2.22
N ARG A 78 -17.35 0.27 -2.35
CA ARG A 78 -16.79 -1.07 -2.21
C ARG A 78 -16.69 -1.75 -3.55
N ILE A 79 -15.59 -2.44 -3.77
CA ILE A 79 -15.39 -3.31 -4.92
C ILE A 79 -15.46 -4.77 -4.50
N ALA A 80 -15.78 -5.65 -5.46
CA ALA A 80 -15.75 -7.10 -5.29
C ALA A 80 -14.39 -7.61 -5.81
N PRO A 81 -13.39 -7.84 -4.92
CA PRO A 81 -12.12 -8.40 -5.37
C PRO A 81 -12.32 -9.82 -5.88
N HIS A 82 -11.54 -10.20 -6.88
CA HIS A 82 -11.65 -11.54 -7.47
C HIS A 82 -11.07 -12.62 -6.57
N ARG A 83 -9.92 -12.36 -5.93
CA ARG A 83 -9.25 -13.33 -5.05
C ARG A 83 -9.87 -13.33 -3.65
N PHE A 84 -9.91 -14.51 -3.04
CA PHE A 84 -10.42 -14.73 -1.68
C PHE A 84 -11.85 -14.23 -1.47
N ASN A 85 -12.64 -14.23 -2.55
CA ASN A 85 -14.02 -13.76 -2.55
C ASN A 85 -14.93 -14.73 -3.35
N PRO A 86 -15.16 -15.96 -2.84
CA PRO A 86 -15.93 -16.97 -3.57
C PRO A 86 -17.38 -16.55 -3.83
N LYS A 87 -17.94 -15.70 -2.97
CA LYS A 87 -19.31 -15.19 -3.11
C LYS A 87 -19.42 -13.96 -3.99
N LYS A 88 -18.30 -13.43 -4.52
CA LYS A 88 -18.23 -12.21 -5.33
C LYS A 88 -18.89 -10.98 -4.66
N GLU A 89 -18.80 -10.90 -3.35
CA GLU A 89 -19.36 -9.80 -2.55
C GLU A 89 -18.50 -8.53 -2.70
N ALA A 90 -19.14 -7.37 -2.82
CA ALA A 90 -18.46 -6.08 -2.80
C ALA A 90 -18.12 -5.69 -1.34
N TRP A 91 -16.96 -6.13 -0.87
CA TRP A 91 -16.54 -5.95 0.53
C TRP A 91 -15.34 -5.01 0.72
N LEU A 92 -14.52 -4.81 -0.32
CA LEU A 92 -13.26 -4.08 -0.22
C LEU A 92 -13.50 -2.59 -0.49
N PRO A 93 -13.42 -1.73 0.54
CA PRO A 93 -13.55 -0.30 0.34
C PRO A 93 -12.34 0.28 -0.37
N VAL A 94 -12.56 1.28 -1.22
CA VAL A 94 -11.51 1.99 -1.97
C VAL A 94 -11.67 3.49 -1.75
N LEU A 95 -10.58 4.16 -1.41
CA LEU A 95 -10.49 5.60 -1.34
C LEU A 95 -9.64 6.12 -2.49
N HIS A 96 -10.15 7.12 -3.21
CA HIS A 96 -9.35 7.96 -4.11
C HIS A 96 -9.27 9.35 -3.50
N THR A 97 -8.06 9.83 -3.27
CA THR A 97 -7.82 11.15 -2.70
C THR A 97 -6.60 11.80 -3.33
N GLN A 98 -6.39 13.08 -3.08
CA GLN A 98 -5.28 13.84 -3.63
C GLN A 98 -4.59 14.66 -2.55
N ARG A 99 -3.27 14.73 -2.63
CA ARG A 99 -2.43 15.60 -1.81
C ARG A 99 -1.47 16.36 -2.73
N GLY A 100 -1.65 17.69 -2.82
CA GLY A 100 -0.88 18.47 -3.79
C GLY A 100 -1.08 17.95 -5.21
N SER A 101 0.01 17.59 -5.87
CA SER A 101 0.01 16.99 -7.22
C SER A 101 -0.10 15.46 -7.22
N ARG A 102 -0.07 14.81 -6.06
CA ARG A 102 -0.13 13.34 -5.96
C ARG A 102 -1.54 12.83 -5.83
N HIS A 103 -1.85 11.83 -6.64
CA HIS A 103 -3.10 11.08 -6.56
C HIS A 103 -2.87 9.80 -5.78
N TYR A 104 -3.75 9.51 -4.83
CA TYR A 104 -3.70 8.32 -3.99
C TYR A 104 -4.90 7.41 -4.23
N THR A 105 -4.63 6.11 -4.26
CA THR A 105 -5.64 5.07 -4.13
C THR A 105 -5.29 4.21 -2.94
N ALA A 106 -6.17 4.17 -1.95
CA ALA A 106 -5.98 3.39 -0.73
C ALA A 106 -6.99 2.26 -0.66
N LEU A 107 -6.52 1.08 -0.27
CA LEU A 107 -7.36 -0.10 -0.04
C LEU A 107 -6.71 -1.06 0.94
N PHE A 108 -7.51 -1.89 1.61
CA PHE A 108 -7.00 -2.97 2.44
C PHE A 108 -6.29 -4.04 1.60
N SER A 109 -5.24 -4.61 2.16
CA SER A 109 -4.49 -5.69 1.51
C SER A 109 -5.36 -6.94 1.35
N ASN A 110 -5.54 -7.37 0.11
CA ASN A 110 -6.18 -8.64 -0.25
C ASN A 110 -5.14 -9.70 -0.68
N SER A 111 -3.94 -9.66 -0.09
CA SER A 111 -2.90 -10.65 -0.35
C SER A 111 -3.13 -11.95 0.42
N ALA A 112 -2.60 -13.06 -0.09
CA ALA A 112 -2.65 -14.35 0.60
C ALA A 112 -2.08 -14.27 2.02
N LEU A 113 -0.97 -13.56 2.17
CA LEU A 113 -0.32 -13.36 3.47
C LEU A 113 -1.22 -12.55 4.44
N ALA A 114 -1.88 -11.50 3.96
CA ALA A 114 -2.81 -10.72 4.78
C ALA A 114 -3.99 -11.56 5.26
N HIS A 115 -4.52 -12.44 4.41
CA HIS A 115 -5.56 -13.40 4.79
C HIS A 115 -5.06 -14.44 5.80
N GLN A 116 -3.91 -15.04 5.55
CA GLN A 116 -3.30 -16.03 6.42
C GLN A 116 -3.04 -15.46 7.83
N LEU A 117 -2.55 -14.24 7.92
CA LEU A 117 -2.26 -13.56 9.19
C LEU A 117 -3.48 -12.81 9.77
N LYS A 118 -4.64 -12.87 9.12
CA LYS A 118 -5.86 -12.13 9.51
C LYS A 118 -5.64 -10.62 9.61
N LYS A 119 -4.82 -10.06 8.71
CA LYS A 119 -4.42 -8.65 8.67
C LYS A 119 -5.05 -7.87 7.50
N THR A 120 -6.05 -8.42 6.85
CA THR A 120 -6.75 -7.80 5.71
C THR A 120 -7.38 -6.45 6.03
N ARG A 121 -7.68 -6.17 7.30
CA ARG A 121 -8.23 -4.89 7.76
C ARG A 121 -7.22 -4.02 8.51
N ASP A 122 -5.99 -4.51 8.68
CA ASP A 122 -4.90 -3.76 9.29
C ASP A 122 -3.91 -3.22 8.23
N TRP A 123 -3.58 -4.03 7.23
CA TRP A 123 -2.65 -3.64 6.20
C TRP A 123 -3.34 -2.84 5.11
N VAL A 124 -2.92 -1.59 4.95
CA VAL A 124 -3.42 -0.66 3.94
C VAL A 124 -2.36 -0.48 2.86
N ILE A 125 -2.74 -0.71 1.62
CA ILE A 125 -1.90 -0.44 0.46
C ILE A 125 -2.25 0.94 -0.06
N LEU A 126 -1.26 1.79 -0.20
CA LEU A 126 -1.36 3.11 -0.80
C LEU A 126 -0.66 3.09 -2.16
N TYR A 127 -1.41 3.20 -3.23
CA TYR A 127 -0.88 3.51 -4.55
C TYR A 127 -0.84 5.01 -4.72
N TYR A 128 0.24 5.54 -5.27
CA TYR A 128 0.36 6.96 -5.53
C TYR A 128 1.12 7.23 -6.82
N ASP A 129 0.73 8.30 -7.51
CA ASP A 129 1.31 8.78 -8.75
C ASP A 129 1.50 10.30 -8.66
N ASP A 130 2.70 10.76 -8.96
CA ASP A 130 3.09 12.17 -9.01
C ASP A 130 3.38 12.65 -10.45
N GLY A 131 2.97 11.87 -11.45
CA GLY A 131 3.26 12.12 -12.86
C GLY A 131 4.54 11.45 -13.39
N HIS A 132 5.28 10.73 -12.53
CA HIS A 132 6.50 10.00 -12.88
C HIS A 132 6.33 8.46 -12.83
N GLY A 133 5.11 8.00 -12.71
CA GLY A 133 4.73 6.60 -12.62
C GLY A 133 4.16 6.21 -11.26
N GLU A 134 3.31 5.20 -11.29
CA GLU A 134 2.65 4.70 -10.09
C GLU A 134 3.63 3.95 -9.19
N ARG A 135 3.60 4.27 -7.91
CA ARG A 135 4.33 3.61 -6.84
C ARG A 135 3.36 3.10 -5.80
N GLN A 136 3.84 2.25 -4.92
CA GLN A 136 3.02 1.77 -3.81
C GLN A 136 3.85 1.64 -2.54
N CYS A 137 3.19 1.79 -1.41
CA CYS A 137 3.69 1.41 -0.11
C CYS A 137 2.59 0.71 0.71
N THR A 138 2.98 0.06 1.79
CA THR A 138 2.04 -0.61 2.69
C THR A 138 2.19 -0.03 4.08
N VAL A 139 1.07 0.42 4.65
CA VAL A 139 1.01 0.89 6.03
C VAL A 139 0.43 -0.21 6.91
N ILE A 140 1.08 -0.49 8.02
CA ILE A 140 0.72 -1.56 8.95
C ILE A 140 0.76 -1.07 10.39
N THR A 141 0.06 -1.76 11.29
CA THR A 141 0.29 -1.63 12.73
C THR A 141 1.49 -2.46 13.13
N SER A 142 2.51 -1.83 13.69
CA SER A 142 3.67 -2.55 14.21
C SER A 142 3.36 -3.17 15.57
N HIS A 143 3.88 -4.37 15.80
CA HIS A 143 3.83 -5.05 17.09
C HIS A 143 5.21 -5.15 17.75
N GLN A 144 6.21 -4.52 17.15
CA GLN A 144 7.60 -4.54 17.64
C GLN A 144 8.00 -3.17 18.17
N ALA A 145 8.80 -3.16 19.25
CA ALA A 145 9.39 -1.93 19.76
C ALA A 145 10.36 -1.34 18.71
N PRO A 146 10.48 -0.02 18.61
CA PRO A 146 9.81 1.03 19.40
C PRO A 146 8.42 1.42 18.90
N PHE A 147 7.89 0.76 17.89
CA PHE A 147 6.64 1.15 17.20
C PHE A 147 5.41 0.34 17.65
N SER A 148 5.48 -0.39 18.74
CA SER A 148 4.37 -1.22 19.18
C SER A 148 3.05 -0.45 19.27
N GLY A 149 2.05 -0.88 18.50
CA GLY A 149 0.74 -0.24 18.40
C GLY A 149 0.69 1.00 17.48
N LYS A 150 1.82 1.43 16.93
CA LYS A 150 1.89 2.58 16.00
C LYS A 150 1.74 2.13 14.55
N ARG A 151 1.22 3.02 13.71
CA ARG A 151 1.19 2.81 12.26
C ARG A 151 2.55 3.13 11.67
N ILE A 152 3.07 2.25 10.84
CA ILE A 152 4.35 2.45 10.15
C ILE A 152 4.21 2.14 8.65
N VAL A 153 5.05 2.79 7.86
CA VAL A 153 5.22 2.49 6.43
C VAL A 153 6.32 1.44 6.30
N ARG A 154 5.97 0.27 5.79
CA ARG A 154 6.93 -0.83 5.61
C ARG A 154 8.07 -0.41 4.68
N GLY A 155 9.31 -0.70 5.11
CA GLY A 155 10.53 -0.34 4.38
C GLY A 155 10.99 1.09 4.61
N ARG A 156 10.26 1.89 5.44
CA ARG A 156 10.62 3.26 5.83
C ARG A 156 10.60 3.44 7.35
N GLU A 157 11.04 2.44 8.07
CA GLU A 157 11.01 2.41 9.53
C GLU A 157 11.85 3.54 10.15
N GLU A 158 12.99 3.89 9.55
CA GLU A 158 13.83 5.00 10.01
C GLU A 158 13.14 6.36 9.88
N ASP A 159 12.45 6.58 8.76
CA ASP A 159 11.66 7.79 8.56
C ASP A 159 10.49 7.86 9.54
N CYS A 160 9.85 6.73 9.81
CA CYS A 160 8.80 6.63 10.82
C CYS A 160 9.33 6.95 12.24
N ALA A 161 10.55 6.49 12.56
CA ALA A 161 11.18 6.80 13.84
C ALA A 161 11.45 8.31 13.99
N SER A 162 11.90 8.95 12.93
CA SER A 162 12.12 10.39 12.90
C SER A 162 10.81 11.16 13.06
N TYR A 163 9.78 10.73 12.35
CA TYR A 163 8.42 11.30 12.43
C TYR A 163 7.88 11.24 13.86
N TYR A 164 7.88 10.07 14.49
CA TYR A 164 7.33 9.92 15.84
C TYR A 164 8.13 10.67 16.89
N ARG A 165 9.45 10.73 16.79
CA ARG A 165 10.29 11.53 17.70
C ARG A 165 9.98 13.01 17.62
N SER A 166 9.79 13.54 16.39
CA SER A 166 9.43 14.95 16.20
C SER A 166 8.07 15.29 16.80
N HIS A 167 7.11 14.41 16.64
CA HIS A 167 5.75 14.62 17.15
C HIS A 167 5.68 14.48 18.68
N GLU A 168 6.45 13.56 19.26
CA GLU A 168 6.55 13.42 20.73
C GLU A 168 7.23 14.64 21.36
N ALA A 169 8.26 15.20 20.72
CA ALA A 169 8.93 16.43 21.18
C ALA A 169 7.97 17.63 21.12
N MET A 170 7.23 17.82 20.02
CA MET A 170 6.26 18.90 19.90
C MET A 170 5.12 18.78 20.90
N ALA A 171 4.66 17.57 21.21
CA ALA A 171 3.62 17.33 22.20
C ALA A 171 4.11 17.63 23.64
N ALA A 172 5.39 17.38 23.92
CA ALA A 172 6.01 17.69 25.22
C ALA A 172 6.21 19.20 25.45
N GLU A 173 6.45 19.96 24.38
CA GLU A 173 6.59 21.42 24.45
C GLU A 173 5.24 22.16 24.58
N ALA A 174 4.14 21.51 24.23
CA ALA A 174 2.79 22.09 24.28
C ALA A 174 2.07 21.90 25.65
N THR A 175 2.71 21.20 26.60
CA THR A 175 2.17 20.94 27.95
C THR A 175 2.87 21.75 29.00
#